data_a0094344ae17123bf746f5fd883f1ec8
#
_entry.id   a0094344ae17123bf746f5fd883f1ec8
#
_cell.length_a   1.000
_cell.length_b   1.000
_cell.length_c   1.000
_cell.angle_alpha   90.00
_cell.angle_beta   90.00
_cell.angle_gamma   90.00
#
_symmetry.space_group_name_H-M   'P 1'
#
loop_
_entity.id
_entity.type
_entity.pdbx_description
1 polymer ?
#
loop_
_entity_poly.entity_id
_entity_poly.type
_entity_poly.pdbx_seq_one_letter_code
_entity_poly.pdbx_strand_id
1 'polypeptide(L)'
;TMSQHKVAAWSHAEEFVTPSDHIEAAHRRAEGLGVEAVGNGAGAFLRALAAATGAKAVMEVGTGAGVSGLWVLGGMPPDGILTTIDLEAEHQHLAREAFAAAGIAHQRTRVIAGRALDVLPRMTDGAYDLMVVDADKGEYPQYVQQASRLLRHGGTLVLTWTDKESDPAARDPETRTLREVGKMIRDHDEFTASLLPVGEGLLVAVKR
;
A
#
# COMPACT_ATOMS: atom_id res chain seq x y z
N THR A 1 -2.16 -0.72 28.17
CA THR A 1 -2.73 -2.02 27.74
C THR A 1 -4.06 -1.75 27.05
N MET A 2 -4.20 -2.18 25.81
CA MET A 2 -5.45 -2.08 25.06
C MET A 2 -6.52 -2.95 25.74
N SER A 3 -7.77 -2.48 25.88
CA SER A 3 -8.83 -3.27 26.51
C SER A 3 -9.14 -4.52 25.68
N GLN A 4 -9.61 -5.59 26.34
CA GLN A 4 -9.99 -6.85 25.65
C GLN A 4 -11.02 -6.60 24.54
N HIS A 5 -11.96 -5.67 24.74
CA HIS A 5 -12.94 -5.29 23.71
C HIS A 5 -12.31 -4.67 22.48
N LYS A 6 -11.26 -3.85 22.63
CA LYS A 6 -10.55 -3.26 21.49
C LYS A 6 -9.77 -4.30 20.70
N VAL A 7 -9.14 -5.26 21.39
CA VAL A 7 -8.46 -6.39 20.74
C VAL A 7 -9.45 -7.24 19.96
N ALA A 8 -10.59 -7.59 20.56
CA ALA A 8 -11.64 -8.37 19.90
C ALA A 8 -12.22 -7.64 18.68
N ALA A 9 -12.46 -6.33 18.79
CA ALA A 9 -12.95 -5.52 17.69
C ALA A 9 -11.93 -5.43 16.55
N TRP A 10 -10.65 -5.29 16.87
CA TRP A 10 -9.58 -5.30 15.88
C TRP A 10 -9.50 -6.64 15.15
N SER A 11 -9.49 -7.78 15.89
CA SER A 11 -9.48 -9.12 15.29
C SER A 11 -10.69 -9.34 14.39
N HIS A 12 -11.88 -8.93 14.84
CA HIS A 12 -13.11 -9.05 14.05
C HIS A 12 -13.01 -8.25 12.75
N ALA A 13 -12.49 -7.03 12.79
CA ALA A 13 -12.29 -6.20 11.60
C ALA A 13 -11.30 -6.82 10.60
N GLU A 14 -10.22 -7.44 11.10
CA GLU A 14 -9.23 -8.14 10.26
C GLU A 14 -9.83 -9.37 9.57
N GLU A 15 -10.81 -10.01 10.15
CA GLU A 15 -11.46 -11.21 9.63
C GLU A 15 -12.79 -10.92 8.91
N PHE A 16 -13.26 -9.69 8.90
CA PHE A 16 -14.57 -9.31 8.40
C PHE A 16 -14.76 -9.60 6.91
N VAL A 17 -13.74 -9.39 6.11
CA VAL A 17 -13.76 -9.69 4.68
C VAL A 17 -12.92 -10.92 4.40
N THR A 18 -13.56 -11.95 3.82
CA THR A 18 -12.87 -13.17 3.39
C THR A 18 -12.09 -12.89 2.10
N PRO A 19 -10.78 -13.15 2.05
CA PRO A 19 -10.02 -13.01 0.81
C PRO A 19 -10.47 -14.05 -0.23
N SER A 20 -10.26 -13.74 -1.51
CA SER A 20 -10.46 -14.72 -2.58
C SER A 20 -9.41 -15.83 -2.52
N ASP A 21 -9.69 -16.96 -3.16
CA ASP A 21 -8.73 -18.07 -3.26
C ASP A 21 -7.41 -17.64 -3.90
N HIS A 22 -7.46 -16.70 -4.84
CA HIS A 22 -6.26 -16.15 -5.50
C HIS A 22 -5.41 -15.31 -4.54
N ILE A 23 -6.04 -14.51 -3.68
CA ILE A 23 -5.35 -13.75 -2.65
C ILE A 23 -4.73 -14.68 -1.60
N GLU A 24 -5.47 -15.71 -1.16
CA GLU A 24 -4.93 -16.71 -0.24
C GLU A 24 -3.75 -17.47 -0.83
N ALA A 25 -3.82 -17.83 -2.12
CA ALA A 25 -2.71 -18.47 -2.81
C ALA A 25 -1.48 -17.56 -2.90
N ALA A 26 -1.67 -16.27 -3.17
CA ALA A 26 -0.59 -15.28 -3.17
C ALA A 26 0.03 -15.12 -1.78
N HIS A 27 -0.78 -15.13 -0.72
CA HIS A 27 -0.29 -15.12 0.66
C HIS A 27 0.60 -16.32 0.98
N ARG A 28 0.19 -17.53 0.60
CA ARG A 28 0.99 -18.74 0.79
C ARG A 28 2.33 -18.67 0.06
N ARG A 29 2.37 -18.09 -1.16
CA ARG A 29 3.62 -17.86 -1.88
C ARG A 29 4.52 -16.87 -1.18
N ALA A 30 3.95 -15.78 -0.67
CA ALA A 30 4.69 -14.78 0.11
C ALA A 30 5.32 -15.40 1.36
N GLU A 31 4.56 -16.17 2.13
CA GLU A 31 5.05 -16.89 3.31
C GLU A 31 6.20 -17.84 2.95
N GLY A 32 6.09 -18.59 1.85
CA GLY A 32 7.12 -19.50 1.38
C GLY A 32 8.46 -18.83 1.06
N LEU A 33 8.45 -17.54 0.77
CA LEU A 33 9.65 -16.74 0.50
C LEU A 33 10.05 -15.85 1.68
N GLY A 34 9.33 -15.90 2.79
CA GLY A 34 9.55 -14.99 3.91
C GLY A 34 9.24 -13.53 3.58
N VAL A 35 8.36 -13.30 2.61
CA VAL A 35 7.90 -11.97 2.21
C VAL A 35 6.68 -11.60 3.06
N GLU A 36 6.79 -10.51 3.77
CA GLU A 36 5.66 -9.97 4.53
C GLU A 36 4.63 -9.33 3.57
N ALA A 37 3.37 -9.72 3.72
CA ALA A 37 2.27 -9.20 2.93
C ALA A 37 1.24 -8.51 3.81
N VAL A 38 0.49 -7.56 3.25
CA VAL A 38 -0.61 -6.90 3.97
C VAL A 38 -1.64 -7.92 4.45
N GLY A 39 -2.16 -7.73 5.65
CA GLY A 39 -3.24 -8.53 6.19
C GLY A 39 -4.58 -8.28 5.48
N ASN A 40 -5.58 -9.09 5.80
CA ASN A 40 -6.88 -9.03 5.12
C ASN A 40 -7.65 -7.74 5.42
N GLY A 41 -7.53 -7.18 6.61
CA GLY A 41 -8.16 -5.91 6.95
C GLY A 41 -7.61 -4.74 6.12
N ALA A 42 -6.29 -4.63 6.05
CA ALA A 42 -5.61 -3.61 5.22
C ALA A 42 -5.89 -3.83 3.73
N GLY A 43 -5.84 -5.07 3.26
CA GLY A 43 -6.15 -5.42 1.86
C GLY A 43 -7.59 -5.06 1.49
N ALA A 44 -8.55 -5.42 2.33
CA ALA A 44 -9.96 -5.08 2.13
C ALA A 44 -10.18 -3.56 2.09
N PHE A 45 -9.47 -2.82 2.95
CA PHE A 45 -9.50 -1.36 2.92
C PHE A 45 -8.97 -0.80 1.60
N LEU A 46 -7.84 -1.29 1.10
CA LEU A 46 -7.28 -0.87 -0.19
C LEU A 46 -8.26 -1.11 -1.35
N ARG A 47 -8.92 -2.26 -1.36
CA ARG A 47 -9.97 -2.58 -2.34
C ARG A 47 -11.14 -1.62 -2.25
N ALA A 48 -11.65 -1.38 -1.04
CA ALA A 48 -12.76 -0.46 -0.82
C ALA A 48 -12.40 0.97 -1.22
N LEU A 49 -11.18 1.42 -0.91
CA LEU A 49 -10.67 2.74 -1.28
C LEU A 49 -10.57 2.90 -2.80
N ALA A 50 -10.01 1.91 -3.49
CA ALA A 50 -9.92 1.92 -4.95
C ALA A 50 -11.32 1.99 -5.59
N ALA A 51 -12.29 1.24 -5.06
CA ALA A 51 -13.67 1.26 -5.53
C ALA A 51 -14.35 2.62 -5.25
N ALA A 52 -14.21 3.14 -4.03
CA ALA A 52 -14.83 4.41 -3.62
C ALA A 52 -14.33 5.60 -4.43
N THR A 53 -13.05 5.59 -4.79
CA THR A 53 -12.41 6.69 -5.55
C THR A 53 -12.46 6.47 -7.07
N GLY A 54 -12.90 5.30 -7.54
CA GLY A 54 -12.87 4.94 -8.95
C GLY A 54 -11.46 5.00 -9.54
N ALA A 55 -10.45 4.62 -8.76
CA ALA A 55 -9.04 4.74 -9.11
C ALA A 55 -8.70 3.96 -10.39
N LYS A 56 -8.28 4.66 -11.45
CA LYS A 56 -7.89 4.09 -12.74
C LYS A 56 -6.39 3.97 -12.93
N ALA A 57 -5.62 4.90 -12.40
CA ALA A 57 -4.17 4.89 -12.45
C ALA A 57 -3.63 4.77 -11.02
N VAL A 58 -3.11 3.61 -10.69
CA VAL A 58 -2.57 3.30 -9.38
C VAL A 58 -1.08 3.02 -9.48
N MET A 59 -0.30 3.65 -8.59
CA MET A 59 1.11 3.39 -8.39
C MET A 59 1.32 2.62 -7.09
N GLU A 60 2.03 1.50 -7.15
CA GLU A 60 2.43 0.74 -5.96
C GLU A 60 3.94 0.66 -5.85
N VAL A 61 4.47 0.94 -4.67
CA VAL A 61 5.87 0.70 -4.31
C VAL A 61 5.91 -0.46 -3.31
N GLY A 62 6.61 -1.51 -3.68
CA GLY A 62 6.63 -2.77 -2.94
C GLY A 62 5.63 -3.77 -3.51
N THR A 63 5.99 -4.44 -4.61
CA THR A 63 5.14 -5.43 -5.29
C THR A 63 4.90 -6.67 -4.42
N GLY A 64 5.96 -7.15 -3.74
CA GLY A 64 5.92 -8.40 -3.01
C GLY A 64 5.44 -9.55 -3.91
N ALA A 65 4.68 -10.47 -3.35
CA ALA A 65 4.09 -11.58 -4.09
C ALA A 65 2.75 -11.24 -4.79
N GLY A 66 2.37 -9.96 -4.82
CA GLY A 66 1.16 -9.49 -5.50
C GLY A 66 -0.10 -9.46 -4.65
N VAL A 67 -0.01 -9.68 -3.35
CA VAL A 67 -1.17 -9.70 -2.44
C VAL A 67 -1.91 -8.37 -2.45
N SER A 68 -1.24 -7.27 -2.11
CA SER A 68 -1.86 -5.93 -2.10
C SER A 68 -2.34 -5.51 -3.49
N GLY A 69 -1.57 -5.83 -4.54
CA GLY A 69 -1.96 -5.58 -5.93
C GLY A 69 -3.27 -6.27 -6.30
N LEU A 70 -3.48 -7.51 -5.89
CA LEU A 70 -4.76 -8.22 -6.11
C LEU A 70 -5.93 -7.55 -5.41
N TRP A 71 -5.74 -7.11 -4.17
CA TRP A 71 -6.77 -6.37 -3.43
C TRP A 71 -7.15 -5.07 -4.16
N VAL A 72 -6.14 -4.28 -4.54
CA VAL A 72 -6.35 -2.99 -5.23
C VAL A 72 -7.05 -3.20 -6.56
N LEU A 73 -6.57 -4.14 -7.39
CA LEU A 73 -7.16 -4.48 -8.68
C LEU A 73 -8.62 -4.90 -8.55
N GLY A 74 -8.97 -5.59 -7.47
CA GLY A 74 -10.35 -6.00 -7.17
C GLY A 74 -11.32 -4.83 -6.94
N GLY A 75 -10.83 -3.66 -6.57
CA GLY A 75 -11.62 -2.44 -6.40
C GLY A 75 -11.56 -1.47 -7.58
N MET A 76 -10.58 -1.64 -8.46
CA MET A 76 -10.40 -0.76 -9.62
C MET A 76 -11.42 -1.05 -10.71
N PRO A 77 -11.78 -0.05 -11.55
CA PRO A 77 -12.58 -0.30 -12.74
C PRO A 77 -11.83 -1.20 -13.74
N PRO A 78 -12.54 -1.90 -14.65
CA PRO A 78 -11.93 -2.87 -15.57
C PRO A 78 -10.86 -2.31 -16.50
N ASP A 79 -10.89 -1.02 -16.80
CA ASP A 79 -9.92 -0.30 -17.61
C ASP A 79 -8.79 0.32 -16.80
N GLY A 80 -8.80 0.13 -15.48
CA GLY A 80 -7.76 0.62 -14.58
C GLY A 80 -6.43 -0.12 -14.74
N ILE A 81 -5.33 0.59 -14.55
CA ILE A 81 -3.96 0.07 -14.65
C ILE A 81 -3.24 0.25 -13.32
N LEU A 82 -2.70 -0.86 -12.82
CA LEU A 82 -1.79 -0.89 -11.68
C LEU A 82 -0.35 -0.91 -12.20
N THR A 83 0.43 0.09 -11.84
CA THR A 83 1.88 0.09 -12.01
C THR A 83 2.51 -0.24 -10.66
N THR A 84 3.30 -1.30 -10.59
CA THR A 84 3.90 -1.77 -9.34
C THR A 84 5.40 -1.96 -9.50
N ILE A 85 6.16 -1.50 -8.52
CA ILE A 85 7.63 -1.45 -8.56
C ILE A 85 8.20 -2.25 -7.41
N ASP A 86 9.17 -3.11 -7.70
CA ASP A 86 9.92 -3.85 -6.69
C ASP A 86 11.37 -4.02 -7.15
N LEU A 87 12.28 -4.05 -6.18
CA LEU A 87 13.69 -4.30 -6.42
C LEU A 87 13.96 -5.78 -6.73
N GLU A 88 13.19 -6.67 -6.12
CA GLU A 88 13.42 -8.12 -6.17
C GLU A 88 12.71 -8.76 -7.37
N ALA A 89 13.50 -9.29 -8.31
CA ALA A 89 12.96 -9.96 -9.50
C ALA A 89 12.10 -11.17 -9.18
N GLU A 90 12.41 -11.90 -8.11
CA GLU A 90 11.65 -13.07 -7.66
C GLU A 90 10.25 -12.68 -7.18
N HIS A 91 10.12 -11.57 -6.44
CA HIS A 91 8.82 -11.02 -6.02
C HIS A 91 7.97 -10.70 -7.25
N GLN A 92 8.55 -10.08 -8.25
CA GLN A 92 7.83 -9.71 -9.46
C GLN A 92 7.35 -10.91 -10.27
N HIS A 93 8.16 -11.96 -10.32
CA HIS A 93 7.76 -13.21 -10.96
C HIS A 93 6.52 -13.79 -10.28
N LEU A 94 6.51 -13.88 -8.95
CA LEU A 94 5.36 -14.34 -8.17
C LEU A 94 4.13 -13.45 -8.35
N ALA A 95 4.32 -12.14 -8.37
CA ALA A 95 3.21 -11.20 -8.59
C ALA A 95 2.58 -11.39 -9.98
N ARG A 96 3.39 -11.55 -11.02
CA ARG A 96 2.89 -11.83 -12.37
C ARG A 96 2.10 -13.14 -12.43
N GLU A 97 2.59 -14.19 -11.77
CA GLU A 97 1.86 -15.46 -11.66
C GLU A 97 0.53 -15.27 -10.92
N ALA A 98 0.53 -14.52 -9.82
CA ALA A 98 -0.67 -14.25 -9.04
C ALA A 98 -1.72 -13.48 -9.86
N PHE A 99 -1.32 -12.46 -10.59
CA PHE A 99 -2.21 -11.68 -11.46
C PHE A 99 -2.77 -12.53 -12.60
N ALA A 100 -1.94 -13.32 -13.26
CA ALA A 100 -2.37 -14.23 -14.33
C ALA A 100 -3.35 -15.29 -13.82
N ALA A 101 -3.07 -15.91 -12.68
CA ALA A 101 -3.93 -16.92 -12.06
C ALA A 101 -5.30 -16.33 -11.67
N ALA A 102 -5.34 -15.07 -11.26
CA ALA A 102 -6.58 -14.36 -10.94
C ALA A 102 -7.35 -13.86 -12.19
N GLY A 103 -6.86 -14.14 -13.39
CA GLY A 103 -7.50 -13.71 -14.63
C GLY A 103 -7.37 -12.22 -14.93
N ILE A 104 -6.41 -11.53 -14.32
CA ILE A 104 -6.15 -10.13 -14.61
C ILE A 104 -5.54 -10.00 -16.00
N ALA A 105 -6.18 -9.22 -16.85
CA ALA A 105 -5.68 -8.99 -18.21
C ALA A 105 -4.29 -8.33 -18.16
N HIS A 106 -3.37 -8.80 -18.99
CA HIS A 106 -1.96 -8.38 -18.98
C HIS A 106 -1.78 -6.87 -19.09
N GLN A 107 -2.64 -6.18 -19.88
CA GLN A 107 -2.59 -4.74 -20.03
C GLN A 107 -3.02 -3.94 -18.79
N ARG A 108 -3.59 -4.59 -17.79
CA ARG A 108 -3.99 -3.94 -16.53
C ARG A 108 -2.88 -3.83 -15.51
N THR A 109 -1.74 -4.45 -15.75
CA THR A 109 -0.61 -4.41 -14.82
C THR A 109 0.68 -4.06 -15.54
N ARG A 110 1.46 -3.18 -14.91
CA ARG A 110 2.83 -2.86 -15.30
C ARG A 110 3.73 -3.19 -14.13
N VAL A 111 4.46 -4.29 -14.24
CA VAL A 111 5.38 -4.76 -13.20
C VAL A 111 6.79 -4.33 -13.57
N ILE A 112 7.36 -3.40 -12.81
CA ILE A 112 8.64 -2.75 -13.10
C ILE A 112 9.70 -3.20 -12.10
N ALA A 113 10.82 -3.73 -12.63
CA ALA A 113 12.00 -4.06 -11.85
C ALA A 113 12.87 -2.82 -11.64
N GLY A 114 13.27 -2.55 -10.40
CA GLY A 114 14.22 -1.49 -10.08
C GLY A 114 13.95 -0.84 -8.72
N ARG A 115 14.86 0.05 -8.35
CA ARG A 115 14.67 0.90 -7.18
C ARG A 115 13.58 1.92 -7.47
N ALA A 116 12.58 1.96 -6.59
CA ALA A 116 11.45 2.87 -6.77
C ALA A 116 11.89 4.34 -6.88
N LEU A 117 12.88 4.77 -6.09
CA LEU A 117 13.39 6.15 -6.13
C LEU A 117 14.14 6.49 -7.43
N ASP A 118 14.54 5.51 -8.22
CA ASP A 118 15.11 5.71 -9.56
C ASP A 118 14.03 5.67 -10.65
N VAL A 119 12.93 4.97 -10.41
CA VAL A 119 11.82 4.79 -11.36
C VAL A 119 10.79 5.91 -11.26
N LEU A 120 10.35 6.25 -10.06
CA LEU A 120 9.30 7.25 -9.81
C LEU A 120 9.58 8.62 -10.44
N PRO A 121 10.83 9.14 -10.42
CA PRO A 121 11.14 10.44 -11.06
C PRO A 121 10.83 10.51 -12.56
N ARG A 122 10.73 9.36 -13.23
CA ARG A 122 10.43 9.27 -14.67
C ARG A 122 8.93 9.23 -14.95
N MET A 123 8.09 9.11 -13.92
CA MET A 123 6.64 9.03 -14.05
C MET A 123 6.03 10.43 -14.18
N THR A 124 4.86 10.48 -14.80
CA THR A 124 4.19 11.75 -15.16
C THR A 124 3.55 12.41 -13.94
N ASP A 125 3.76 13.70 -13.79
CA ASP A 125 3.14 14.53 -12.76
C ASP A 125 1.61 14.49 -12.86
N GLY A 126 0.95 14.37 -11.71
CA GLY A 126 -0.50 14.43 -11.62
C GLY A 126 -1.26 13.30 -12.34
N ALA A 127 -0.56 12.20 -12.67
CA ALA A 127 -1.13 11.11 -13.48
C ALA A 127 -1.81 10.01 -12.65
N TYR A 128 -1.66 10.00 -11.34
CA TYR A 128 -2.09 8.89 -10.50
C TYR A 128 -3.24 9.28 -9.55
N ASP A 129 -4.19 8.37 -9.42
CA ASP A 129 -5.36 8.51 -8.54
C ASP A 129 -5.07 8.00 -7.12
N LEU A 130 -4.22 7.00 -7.02
CA LEU A 130 -3.85 6.30 -5.79
C LEU A 130 -2.38 5.89 -5.85
N MET A 131 -1.68 6.10 -4.75
CA MET A 131 -0.32 5.58 -4.55
C MET A 131 -0.27 4.80 -3.25
N VAL A 132 0.14 3.54 -3.33
CA VAL A 132 0.27 2.64 -2.19
C VAL A 132 1.75 2.34 -1.98
N VAL A 133 2.25 2.56 -0.77
CA VAL A 133 3.64 2.33 -0.42
C VAL A 133 3.73 1.34 0.73
N ASP A 134 4.36 0.22 0.46
CA ASP A 134 4.72 -0.81 1.43
C ASP A 134 6.15 -1.29 1.14
N ALA A 135 7.11 -0.52 1.60
CA ALA A 135 8.53 -0.69 1.29
C ALA A 135 9.40 -0.28 2.49
N ASP A 136 10.69 -0.04 2.26
CA ASP A 136 11.60 0.43 3.29
C ASP A 136 11.13 1.78 3.88
N LYS A 137 10.75 1.77 5.13
CA LYS A 137 10.22 2.95 5.84
C LYS A 137 11.25 4.07 5.99
N GLY A 138 12.54 3.73 5.94
CA GLY A 138 13.62 4.74 5.88
C GLY A 138 13.54 5.66 4.65
N GLU A 139 12.92 5.20 3.57
CA GLU A 139 12.75 5.95 2.34
C GLU A 139 11.39 6.68 2.25
N TYR A 140 10.52 6.55 3.23
CA TYR A 140 9.16 7.14 3.20
C TYR A 140 9.15 8.67 3.02
N PRO A 141 10.07 9.46 3.56
CA PRO A 141 10.10 10.90 3.27
C PRO A 141 10.19 11.20 1.76
N GLN A 142 11.03 10.45 1.03
CA GLN A 142 11.17 10.59 -0.42
C GLN A 142 9.92 10.10 -1.17
N TYR A 143 9.26 9.06 -0.69
CA TYR A 143 8.00 8.60 -1.28
C TYR A 143 6.86 9.61 -1.10
N VAL A 144 6.81 10.30 0.03
CA VAL A 144 5.86 11.42 0.23
C VAL A 144 6.11 12.54 -0.77
N GLN A 145 7.37 12.91 -1.01
CA GLN A 145 7.74 13.91 -2.02
C GLN A 145 7.30 13.48 -3.41
N GLN A 146 7.52 12.21 -3.78
CA GLN A 146 7.07 11.68 -5.06
C GLN A 146 5.53 11.64 -5.15
N ALA A 147 4.83 11.27 -4.10
CA ALA A 147 3.38 11.28 -4.06
C ALA A 147 2.80 12.68 -4.27
N SER A 148 3.39 13.68 -3.67
CA SER A 148 3.04 15.09 -3.84
C SER A 148 3.04 15.51 -5.33
N ARG A 149 4.00 15.01 -6.09
CA ARG A 149 4.14 15.28 -7.52
C ARG A 149 3.26 14.39 -8.40
N LEU A 150 3.24 13.08 -8.11
CA LEU A 150 2.61 12.06 -8.96
C LEU A 150 1.08 12.02 -8.83
N LEU A 151 0.56 12.30 -7.64
CA LEU A 151 -0.88 12.29 -7.42
C LEU A 151 -1.54 13.53 -8.04
N ARG A 152 -2.68 13.32 -8.66
CA ARG A 152 -3.59 14.41 -9.02
C ARG A 152 -4.19 15.05 -7.76
N HIS A 153 -4.80 16.22 -7.88
CA HIS A 153 -5.64 16.77 -6.82
C HIS A 153 -6.80 15.81 -6.52
N GLY A 154 -7.03 15.51 -5.26
CA GLY A 154 -7.97 14.49 -4.82
C GLY A 154 -7.42 13.06 -4.88
N GLY A 155 -6.22 12.86 -5.40
CA GLY A 155 -5.52 11.58 -5.35
C GLY A 155 -5.08 11.22 -3.94
N THR A 156 -4.94 9.93 -3.66
CA THR A 156 -4.72 9.43 -2.30
C THR A 156 -3.40 8.68 -2.19
N LEU A 157 -2.64 9.00 -1.14
CA LEU A 157 -1.46 8.25 -0.70
C LEU A 157 -1.86 7.34 0.45
N VAL A 158 -1.45 6.07 0.39
CA VAL A 158 -1.54 5.12 1.50
C VAL A 158 -0.14 4.62 1.82
N LEU A 159 0.28 4.81 3.06
CA LEU A 159 1.55 4.30 3.58
C LEU A 159 1.25 3.20 4.61
N THR A 160 1.86 2.03 4.47
CA THR A 160 1.88 1.08 5.57
C THR A 160 2.68 1.66 6.73
N TRP A 161 2.18 1.46 7.93
CA TRP A 161 2.69 2.08 9.14
C TRP A 161 3.29 1.05 10.09
N THR A 162 3.55 1.43 11.33
CA THR A 162 3.90 0.52 12.42
C THR A 162 3.23 0.96 13.71
N ASP A 163 2.78 0.00 14.50
CA ASP A 163 2.21 0.24 15.82
C ASP A 163 3.27 0.72 16.84
N LYS A 164 4.55 0.43 16.60
CA LYS A 164 5.67 0.91 17.42
C LYS A 164 5.72 2.43 17.53
N GLU A 165 5.23 3.14 16.52
CA GLU A 165 5.20 4.60 16.51
C GLU A 165 4.33 5.15 17.65
N SER A 166 3.35 4.38 18.11
CA SER A 166 2.49 4.72 19.25
C SER A 166 3.20 4.61 20.61
N ASP A 167 4.34 3.91 20.69
CA ASP A 167 5.14 3.82 21.91
C ASP A 167 6.06 5.04 22.05
N PRO A 168 5.83 5.94 23.04
CA PRO A 168 6.68 7.11 23.25
C PRO A 168 8.13 6.78 23.56
N ALA A 169 8.43 5.54 24.00
CA ALA A 169 9.79 5.11 24.32
C ALA A 169 10.55 4.54 23.11
N ALA A 170 9.87 4.19 22.03
CA ALA A 170 10.52 3.65 20.83
C ALA A 170 11.50 4.67 20.22
N ARG A 171 12.72 4.22 19.95
CA ARG A 171 13.83 5.05 19.45
C ARG A 171 14.56 4.45 18.25
N ASP A 172 14.04 3.34 17.70
CA ASP A 172 14.62 2.75 16.50
C ASP A 172 14.52 3.71 15.31
N PRO A 173 15.43 3.58 14.31
CA PRO A 173 15.47 4.51 13.17
C PRO A 173 14.17 4.55 12.38
N GLU A 174 13.53 3.41 12.18
CA GLU A 174 12.26 3.30 11.46
C GLU A 174 11.15 4.12 12.14
N THR A 175 10.96 3.92 13.45
CA THR A 175 9.95 4.66 14.22
C THR A 175 10.22 6.17 14.19
N ARG A 176 11.48 6.59 14.29
CA ARG A 176 11.85 8.01 14.18
C ARG A 176 11.47 8.58 12.82
N THR A 177 11.79 7.86 11.74
CA THR A 177 11.44 8.28 10.38
C THR A 177 9.94 8.41 10.21
N LEU A 178 9.14 7.45 10.71
CA LEU A 178 7.69 7.53 10.63
C LEU A 178 7.10 8.71 11.41
N ARG A 179 7.67 9.05 12.57
CA ARG A 179 7.26 10.27 13.30
C ARG A 179 7.53 11.54 12.48
N GLU A 180 8.68 11.61 11.81
CA GLU A 180 9.01 12.71 10.91
C GLU A 180 8.04 12.78 9.73
N VAL A 181 7.74 11.65 9.10
CA VAL A 181 6.76 11.56 8.00
C VAL A 181 5.38 11.98 8.46
N GLY A 182 4.93 11.50 9.61
CA GLY A 182 3.65 11.87 10.19
C GLY A 182 3.53 13.38 10.43
N LYS A 183 4.58 13.99 10.98
CA LYS A 183 4.67 15.43 11.17
C LYS A 183 4.65 16.18 9.83
N MET A 184 5.44 15.73 8.88
CA MET A 184 5.51 16.29 7.53
C MET A 184 4.14 16.35 6.86
N ILE A 185 3.34 15.28 6.98
CA ILE A 185 2.00 15.21 6.40
C ILE A 185 0.99 16.06 7.17
N ARG A 186 1.03 16.06 8.51
CA ARG A 186 0.11 16.85 9.34
C ARG A 186 0.34 18.35 9.22
N ASP A 187 1.61 18.77 9.17
CA ASP A 187 1.99 20.20 9.26
C ASP A 187 1.96 20.91 7.91
N HIS A 188 1.84 20.18 6.81
CA HIS A 188 1.71 20.74 5.46
C HIS A 188 0.26 20.74 4.99
N ASP A 189 -0.18 21.88 4.45
CA ASP A 189 -1.55 22.04 3.93
C ASP A 189 -1.84 21.26 2.64
N GLU A 190 -0.87 20.52 2.15
CA GLU A 190 -0.98 19.78 0.89
C GLU A 190 -1.87 18.55 1.00
N PHE A 191 -1.91 17.92 2.19
CA PHE A 191 -2.66 16.68 2.41
C PHE A 191 -3.71 16.83 3.50
N THR A 192 -4.82 16.12 3.31
CA THR A 192 -5.80 15.83 4.36
C THR A 192 -5.61 14.37 4.76
N ALA A 193 -5.23 14.12 6.01
CA ALA A 193 -4.74 12.81 6.43
C ALA A 193 -5.49 12.21 7.61
N SER A 194 -5.44 10.88 7.70
CA SER A 194 -5.88 10.09 8.85
C SER A 194 -4.97 8.88 9.04
N LEU A 195 -4.71 8.51 10.28
CA LEU A 195 -4.02 7.27 10.63
C LEU A 195 -5.05 6.25 11.10
N LEU A 196 -5.14 5.13 10.40
CA LEU A 196 -6.12 4.07 10.66
C LEU A 196 -5.45 2.90 11.38
N PRO A 197 -6.06 2.37 12.45
CA PRO A 197 -5.54 1.21 13.18
C PRO A 197 -5.93 -0.12 12.51
N VAL A 198 -5.66 -0.24 11.22
CA VAL A 198 -5.88 -1.44 10.41
C VAL A 198 -4.54 -2.13 10.21
N GLY A 199 -4.47 -3.44 10.46
CA GLY A 199 -3.19 -4.14 10.49
C GLY A 199 -2.25 -3.54 11.53
N GLU A 200 -1.04 -3.21 11.14
CA GLU A 200 -0.08 -2.46 11.97
C GLU A 200 -0.25 -0.93 11.85
N GLY A 201 -1.22 -0.50 11.08
CA GLY A 201 -1.53 0.89 10.79
C GLY A 201 -1.44 1.23 9.31
N LEU A 202 -2.33 2.11 8.86
CA LEU A 202 -2.29 2.72 7.53
C LEU A 202 -2.41 4.23 7.67
N LEU A 203 -1.44 4.97 7.15
CA LEU A 203 -1.58 6.40 6.98
C LEU A 203 -2.21 6.67 5.63
N VAL A 204 -3.35 7.37 5.63
CA VAL A 204 -4.09 7.74 4.42
C VAL A 204 -4.05 9.25 4.28
N ALA A 205 -3.58 9.75 3.15
CA ALA A 205 -3.41 11.18 2.90
C ALA A 205 -3.94 11.55 1.51
N VAL A 206 -4.92 12.42 1.48
CA VAL A 206 -5.55 12.90 0.23
C VAL A 206 -4.94 14.23 -0.17
N LYS A 207 -4.42 14.32 -1.39
CA LYS A 207 -3.85 15.57 -1.93
C LYS A 207 -4.95 16.58 -2.21
N ARG A 208 -4.81 17.78 -1.65
CA ARG A 208 -5.72 18.92 -1.84
C ARG A 208 -5.59 19.56 -3.22
#